data_0421ca714507bb4a2234bedcc93e88fb
#
_entry.id   0421ca714507bb4a2234bedcc93e88fb
#
_cell.length_a   1.000
_cell.length_b   1.000
_cell.length_c   1.000
_cell.angle_alpha   90.00
_cell.angle_beta   90.00
_cell.angle_gamma   90.00
#
_symmetry.space_group_name_H-M   'P 1'
#
loop_
_entity.id
_entity.type
_entity.pdbx_description
1 polymer ?
#
loop_
_entity_poly.entity_id
_entity_poly.type
_entity_poly.pdbx_seq_one_letter_code
_entity_poly.pdbx_strand_id
1 'polypeptide(L)'
;MKHKQVLSLFLTLVLIGGYIAFQYYYNKDDNTAPVITFDSDMIKVKADASDEDLLEGVTASDQEDGDLTDDILIDSISAFNSEEERTITYVVFDKDNKSTSASRKLKYKKYTAPKFTVSDSLLQSSLTMTKINTMIGATSSVDGNIDGNVEIKTGTYEDHKMPLDLTVSDSTGTESHLSLIYEYDNTSYTSDIVLKKYLIYVKAGKEADLEDNIDSVMVGNSEYVDLMDHVVIKRGDLDYDVPGLYDIYYSLDDETNFTAKCKAVVVVQ
;
A
#
# COMPACT_ATOMS: atom_id res chain seq x y z
N MET A 1 -20.53 83.54 6.18
CA MET A 1 -20.94 82.39 7.03
C MET A 1 -21.55 81.25 6.22
N LYS A 2 -22.42 81.50 5.26
CA LYS A 2 -23.12 80.43 4.51
C LYS A 2 -22.20 79.44 3.74
N HIS A 3 -21.11 79.89 3.10
CA HIS A 3 -20.21 79.00 2.35
C HIS A 3 -19.42 77.98 3.23
N LYS A 4 -19.02 78.36 4.44
CA LYS A 4 -18.31 77.44 5.37
C LYS A 4 -19.27 76.32 5.89
N GLN A 5 -20.56 76.67 6.10
CA GLN A 5 -21.58 75.69 6.52
C GLN A 5 -21.92 74.72 5.41
N VAL A 6 -22.03 75.19 4.15
CA VAL A 6 -22.25 74.31 2.99
C VAL A 6 -21.07 73.37 2.73
N LEU A 7 -19.84 73.86 2.85
CA LEU A 7 -18.63 73.05 2.70
C LEU A 7 -18.52 72.00 3.80
N SER A 8 -18.86 72.35 5.06
CA SER A 8 -18.90 71.40 6.18
C SER A 8 -19.94 70.30 5.96
N LEU A 9 -21.13 70.68 5.51
CA LEU A 9 -22.21 69.71 5.22
C LEU A 9 -21.83 68.74 4.10
N PHE A 10 -21.20 69.24 3.04
CA PHE A 10 -20.71 68.43 1.93
C PHE A 10 -19.62 67.45 2.39
N LEU A 11 -18.65 67.89 3.20
CA LEU A 11 -17.59 67.03 3.73
C LEU A 11 -18.16 65.91 4.63
N THR A 12 -19.15 66.25 5.45
CA THR A 12 -19.83 65.26 6.31
C THR A 12 -20.57 64.19 5.48
N LEU A 13 -21.27 64.59 4.40
CA LEU A 13 -21.94 63.67 3.49
C LEU A 13 -20.96 62.71 2.75
N VAL A 14 -19.77 63.24 2.35
CA VAL A 14 -18.71 62.41 1.73
C VAL A 14 -18.17 61.39 2.73
N LEU A 15 -17.91 61.81 3.99
CA LEU A 15 -17.45 60.91 5.04
C LEU A 15 -18.52 59.83 5.39
N ILE A 16 -19.78 60.22 5.48
CA ILE A 16 -20.86 59.27 5.73
C ILE A 16 -21.00 58.27 4.54
N GLY A 17 -20.96 58.78 3.30
CA GLY A 17 -21.00 57.94 2.10
C GLY A 17 -19.78 57.00 2.01
N GLY A 18 -18.61 57.50 2.34
CA GLY A 18 -17.37 56.70 2.42
C GLY A 18 -17.44 55.62 3.51
N TYR A 19 -18.02 55.97 4.68
CA TYR A 19 -18.21 55.01 5.77
C TYR A 19 -19.23 53.91 5.41
N ILE A 20 -20.36 54.30 4.79
CA ILE A 20 -21.39 53.34 4.33
C ILE A 20 -20.82 52.43 3.24
N ALA A 21 -20.04 52.96 2.28
CA ALA A 21 -19.39 52.17 1.26
C ALA A 21 -18.35 51.24 1.88
N PHE A 22 -17.55 51.73 2.85
CA PHE A 22 -16.58 50.93 3.60
C PHE A 22 -17.26 49.81 4.37
N GLN A 23 -18.36 50.13 5.09
CA GLN A 23 -19.17 49.10 5.79
C GLN A 23 -19.78 48.07 4.82
N TYR A 24 -20.25 48.51 3.66
CA TYR A 24 -20.82 47.65 2.64
C TYR A 24 -19.76 46.72 2.02
N TYR A 25 -18.53 47.22 1.78
CA TYR A 25 -17.44 46.41 1.25
C TYR A 25 -16.72 45.55 2.32
N TYR A 26 -16.66 46.02 3.56
CA TYR A 26 -15.92 45.33 4.63
C TYR A 26 -16.77 44.35 5.42
N ASN A 27 -18.11 44.53 5.44
CA ASN A 27 -19.04 43.59 6.08
C ASN A 27 -19.74 42.67 5.06
N LYS A 28 -19.17 42.53 3.90
CA LYS A 28 -19.58 41.50 2.98
C LYS A 28 -18.93 40.19 3.42
N ASP A 29 -19.32 39.75 4.64
CA ASP A 29 -18.95 38.42 5.09
C ASP A 29 -19.65 37.43 4.16
N ASP A 30 -18.88 36.62 3.46
CA ASP A 30 -19.43 35.45 2.80
C ASP A 30 -20.12 34.59 3.86
N ASN A 31 -21.40 34.37 3.74
CA ASN A 31 -22.18 33.54 4.64
C ASN A 31 -22.51 32.17 4.05
N THR A 32 -22.06 31.92 2.85
CA THR A 32 -22.25 30.64 2.21
C THR A 32 -21.04 29.70 2.44
N ALA A 33 -21.26 28.42 2.47
CA ALA A 33 -20.22 27.43 2.44
C ALA A 33 -20.13 26.87 1.02
N PRO A 34 -18.96 26.44 0.58
CA PRO A 34 -18.80 25.86 -0.77
C PRO A 34 -19.66 24.62 -0.96
N VAL A 35 -19.96 24.28 -2.20
CA VAL A 35 -20.78 23.12 -2.57
C VAL A 35 -19.93 22.17 -3.40
N ILE A 36 -19.86 20.88 -2.98
CA ILE A 36 -19.26 19.80 -3.74
C ILE A 36 -20.33 19.08 -4.55
N THR A 37 -20.05 18.80 -5.82
CA THR A 37 -20.93 18.02 -6.70
C THR A 37 -20.18 16.89 -7.37
N PHE A 38 -20.89 15.81 -7.68
CA PHE A 38 -20.36 14.62 -8.33
C PHE A 38 -21.08 14.38 -9.66
N ASP A 39 -20.36 13.93 -10.67
CA ASP A 39 -20.93 13.45 -11.93
C ASP A 39 -21.59 12.07 -11.76
N SER A 40 -21.21 11.31 -10.74
CA SER A 40 -21.73 9.99 -10.41
C SER A 40 -21.64 9.69 -8.92
N ASP A 41 -22.63 8.97 -8.38
CA ASP A 41 -22.67 8.52 -6.98
C ASP A 41 -21.63 7.43 -6.68
N MET A 42 -20.99 6.86 -7.72
CA MET A 42 -19.97 5.83 -7.57
C MET A 42 -18.85 6.04 -8.57
N ILE A 43 -17.60 6.02 -8.06
CA ILE A 43 -16.40 5.97 -8.88
C ILE A 43 -15.84 4.54 -8.92
N LYS A 44 -15.36 4.10 -10.10
CA LYS A 44 -14.70 2.80 -10.32
C LYS A 44 -13.30 3.01 -10.85
N VAL A 45 -12.30 2.75 -10.02
CA VAL A 45 -10.89 2.95 -10.32
C VAL A 45 -10.09 1.65 -10.21
N LYS A 46 -8.81 1.67 -10.59
CA LYS A 46 -7.87 0.58 -10.28
C LYS A 46 -7.58 0.57 -8.78
N ALA A 47 -7.07 -0.54 -8.26
CA ALA A 47 -6.69 -0.63 -6.86
C ALA A 47 -5.55 0.34 -6.49
N ASP A 48 -4.62 0.57 -7.42
CA ASP A 48 -3.47 1.49 -7.32
C ASP A 48 -3.76 2.90 -7.87
N ALA A 49 -5.01 3.36 -7.85
CA ALA A 49 -5.41 4.66 -8.34
C ALA A 49 -4.72 5.80 -7.58
N SER A 50 -4.30 6.83 -8.30
CA SER A 50 -3.77 8.07 -7.72
C SER A 50 -4.89 8.94 -7.13
N ASP A 51 -4.51 9.95 -6.33
CA ASP A 51 -5.47 10.95 -5.84
C ASP A 51 -6.16 11.68 -6.99
N GLU A 52 -5.46 11.94 -8.10
CA GLU A 52 -6.03 12.54 -9.31
C GLU A 52 -7.14 11.67 -9.92
N ASP A 53 -6.90 10.34 -10.00
CA ASP A 53 -7.93 9.39 -10.46
C ASP A 53 -9.14 9.38 -9.51
N LEU A 54 -8.90 9.54 -8.20
CA LEU A 54 -9.95 9.56 -7.18
C LEU A 54 -10.74 10.88 -7.16
N LEU A 55 -10.19 11.97 -7.68
CA LEU A 55 -10.86 13.28 -7.82
C LEU A 55 -11.64 13.41 -9.14
N GLU A 56 -11.51 12.45 -10.07
CA GLU A 56 -12.23 12.52 -11.36
C GLU A 56 -13.74 12.64 -11.16
N GLY A 57 -14.36 13.63 -11.86
CA GLY A 57 -15.81 13.90 -11.79
C GLY A 57 -16.29 14.52 -10.48
N VAL A 58 -15.38 15.11 -9.68
CA VAL A 58 -15.71 15.93 -8.52
C VAL A 58 -15.48 17.39 -8.88
N THR A 59 -16.45 18.26 -8.56
CA THR A 59 -16.29 19.71 -8.72
C THR A 59 -16.77 20.41 -7.45
N ALA A 60 -16.19 21.59 -7.19
CA ALA A 60 -16.60 22.42 -6.08
C ALA A 60 -16.75 23.88 -6.52
N SER A 61 -17.72 24.56 -5.98
CA SER A 61 -17.92 25.97 -6.22
C SER A 61 -18.51 26.68 -5.01
N ASP A 62 -18.19 27.95 -4.90
CA ASP A 62 -18.75 28.88 -3.93
C ASP A 62 -19.33 30.10 -4.62
N GLN A 63 -20.31 30.77 -3.99
CA GLN A 63 -20.98 31.92 -4.57
C GLN A 63 -20.05 33.14 -4.67
N GLU A 64 -19.14 33.33 -3.72
CA GLU A 64 -18.22 34.48 -3.66
C GLU A 64 -16.81 34.15 -4.17
N ASP A 65 -16.32 32.93 -3.88
CA ASP A 65 -14.98 32.50 -4.27
C ASP A 65 -14.92 31.87 -5.65
N GLY A 66 -16.06 31.50 -6.21
CA GLY A 66 -16.17 30.92 -7.55
C GLY A 66 -15.83 29.42 -7.60
N ASP A 67 -15.00 29.03 -8.57
CA ASP A 67 -14.58 27.65 -8.76
C ASP A 67 -13.49 27.28 -7.75
N LEU A 68 -13.75 26.24 -6.96
CA LEU A 68 -12.85 25.68 -5.93
C LEU A 68 -12.48 24.22 -6.24
N THR A 69 -12.66 23.78 -7.49
CA THR A 69 -12.43 22.38 -7.89
C THR A 69 -11.01 21.92 -7.61
N ASP A 70 -10.01 22.77 -7.85
CA ASP A 70 -8.59 22.47 -7.62
C ASP A 70 -8.21 22.46 -6.12
N ASP A 71 -9.07 22.97 -5.24
CA ASP A 71 -8.87 23.04 -3.79
C ASP A 71 -9.52 21.85 -3.05
N ILE A 72 -10.15 20.92 -3.77
CA ILE A 72 -10.76 19.72 -3.18
C ILE A 72 -9.68 18.77 -2.65
N LEU A 73 -9.86 18.34 -1.41
CA LEU A 73 -9.00 17.34 -0.75
C LEU A 73 -9.78 16.06 -0.47
N ILE A 74 -9.08 14.94 -0.50
CA ILE A 74 -9.60 13.66 0.00
C ILE A 74 -9.41 13.65 1.52
N ASP A 75 -10.52 13.67 2.26
CA ASP A 75 -10.50 13.63 3.72
C ASP A 75 -10.28 12.22 4.26
N SER A 76 -11.04 11.25 3.74
CA SER A 76 -10.97 9.87 4.21
C SER A 76 -11.51 8.87 3.20
N ILE A 77 -11.03 7.61 3.31
CA ILE A 77 -11.55 6.47 2.56
C ILE A 77 -11.82 5.35 3.58
N SER A 78 -13.07 4.87 3.67
CA SER A 78 -13.49 3.84 4.61
C SER A 78 -12.88 2.46 4.29
N ALA A 79 -12.94 1.51 5.22
CA ALA A 79 -12.77 0.09 4.90
C ALA A 79 -13.88 -0.41 3.95
N PHE A 80 -13.74 -1.64 3.43
CA PHE A 80 -14.78 -2.29 2.65
C PHE A 80 -16.05 -2.52 3.51
N ASN A 81 -17.19 -2.35 2.87
CA ASN A 81 -18.46 -2.85 3.38
C ASN A 81 -18.74 -4.28 2.90
N SER A 82 -19.91 -4.82 3.21
CA SER A 82 -20.33 -6.17 2.78
C SER A 82 -20.49 -6.37 1.27
N GLU A 83 -20.49 -5.29 0.48
CA GLU A 83 -20.63 -5.29 -0.98
C GLU A 83 -19.26 -5.06 -1.68
N GLU A 84 -18.15 -5.11 -0.93
CA GLU A 84 -16.80 -4.76 -1.39
C GLU A 84 -16.73 -3.35 -1.98
N GLU A 85 -17.48 -2.41 -1.37
CA GLU A 85 -17.46 -0.99 -1.71
C GLU A 85 -16.90 -0.20 -0.52
N ARG A 86 -16.18 0.89 -0.83
CA ARG A 86 -15.72 1.88 0.15
C ARG A 86 -16.52 3.16 0.00
N THR A 87 -16.44 4.02 1.01
CA THR A 87 -16.91 5.39 0.93
C THR A 87 -15.70 6.31 0.89
N ILE A 88 -15.63 7.17 -0.12
CA ILE A 88 -14.63 8.23 -0.20
C ILE A 88 -15.29 9.56 0.15
N THR A 89 -14.69 10.29 1.08
CA THR A 89 -15.15 11.60 1.56
C THR A 89 -14.18 12.67 1.09
N TYR A 90 -14.72 13.72 0.51
CA TYR A 90 -14.00 14.89 0.06
C TYR A 90 -14.34 16.08 0.95
N VAL A 91 -13.41 17.02 1.06
CA VAL A 91 -13.58 18.29 1.77
C VAL A 91 -13.03 19.44 0.93
N VAL A 92 -13.69 20.57 0.98
CA VAL A 92 -13.21 21.82 0.37
C VAL A 92 -13.43 22.96 1.35
N PHE A 93 -12.54 23.95 1.33
CA PHE A 93 -12.60 25.17 2.16
C PHE A 93 -12.70 26.39 1.25
N ASP A 94 -13.48 27.38 1.68
CA ASP A 94 -13.47 28.72 1.10
C ASP A 94 -12.36 29.59 1.73
N LYS A 95 -12.22 30.84 1.25
CA LYS A 95 -11.22 31.80 1.78
C LYS A 95 -11.52 32.25 3.20
N ASP A 96 -12.78 32.12 3.64
CA ASP A 96 -13.23 32.46 5.00
C ASP A 96 -13.15 31.26 5.95
N ASN A 97 -12.54 30.13 5.50
CA ASN A 97 -12.37 28.85 6.22
C ASN A 97 -13.68 28.16 6.57
N LYS A 98 -14.76 28.38 5.83
CA LYS A 98 -15.92 27.51 5.89
C LYS A 98 -15.66 26.29 5.03
N SER A 99 -16.12 25.15 5.45
CA SER A 99 -15.88 23.88 4.77
C SER A 99 -17.17 23.12 4.48
N THR A 100 -17.14 22.36 3.41
CA THR A 100 -18.16 21.37 3.09
C THR A 100 -17.47 20.03 2.83
N SER A 101 -18.07 18.97 3.37
CA SER A 101 -17.68 17.59 3.08
C SER A 101 -18.81 16.88 2.35
N ALA A 102 -18.45 16.08 1.36
CA ALA A 102 -19.39 15.25 0.62
C ALA A 102 -18.75 13.89 0.30
N SER A 103 -19.57 12.86 0.18
CA SER A 103 -19.07 11.50 -0.01
C SER A 103 -19.74 10.80 -1.17
N ARG A 104 -19.01 9.91 -1.86
CA ARG A 104 -19.55 8.98 -2.84
C ARG A 104 -19.00 7.57 -2.64
N LYS A 105 -19.58 6.59 -3.32
CA LYS A 105 -19.08 5.21 -3.31
C LYS A 105 -17.82 5.08 -4.15
N LEU A 106 -16.90 4.22 -3.69
CA LEU A 106 -15.68 3.84 -4.38
C LEU A 106 -15.64 2.33 -4.56
N LYS A 107 -15.40 1.85 -5.77
CA LYS A 107 -15.20 0.44 -6.07
C LYS A 107 -13.91 0.21 -6.87
N TYR A 108 -13.10 -0.74 -6.42
CA TYR A 108 -11.86 -1.10 -7.12
C TYR A 108 -12.11 -2.12 -8.22
N LYS A 109 -11.41 -1.94 -9.36
CA LYS A 109 -11.29 -2.93 -10.43
C LYS A 109 -10.10 -3.83 -10.12
N LYS A 110 -10.28 -5.15 -10.11
CA LYS A 110 -9.20 -6.15 -9.91
C LYS A 110 -8.48 -6.00 -8.56
N TYR A 111 -9.22 -5.72 -7.50
CA TYR A 111 -8.67 -5.79 -6.16
C TYR A 111 -8.15 -7.21 -5.87
N THR A 112 -7.03 -7.30 -5.15
CA THR A 112 -6.50 -8.55 -4.60
C THR A 112 -6.11 -8.33 -3.15
N ALA A 113 -6.46 -9.29 -2.29
CA ALA A 113 -6.09 -9.28 -0.88
C ALA A 113 -4.56 -9.15 -0.70
N PRO A 114 -4.10 -8.62 0.44
CA PRO A 114 -2.68 -8.52 0.75
C PRO A 114 -1.94 -9.84 0.59
N LYS A 115 -0.70 -9.78 0.12
CA LYS A 115 0.18 -10.94 -0.04
C LYS A 115 1.49 -10.74 0.71
N PHE A 116 1.91 -11.77 1.43
CA PHE A 116 3.22 -11.77 2.08
C PHE A 116 4.34 -11.86 1.06
N THR A 117 5.49 -11.33 1.44
CA THR A 117 6.75 -11.44 0.72
C THR A 117 7.83 -11.97 1.66
N VAL A 118 8.78 -12.69 1.12
CA VAL A 118 9.95 -13.18 1.84
C VAL A 118 11.18 -12.83 1.02
N SER A 119 12.11 -12.09 1.61
CA SER A 119 13.29 -11.53 0.92
C SER A 119 14.55 -12.37 1.05
N ASP A 120 14.50 -13.45 1.83
CA ASP A 120 15.64 -14.34 2.06
C ASP A 120 15.17 -15.78 2.32
N SER A 121 16.10 -16.74 2.29
CA SER A 121 15.81 -18.14 2.59
C SER A 121 15.14 -18.35 3.95
N LEU A 122 14.14 -19.19 4.02
CA LEU A 122 13.55 -19.65 5.28
C LEU A 122 14.39 -20.73 5.99
N LEU A 123 15.51 -21.11 5.40
CA LEU A 123 16.57 -21.96 6.01
C LEU A 123 17.76 -21.06 6.34
N GLN A 124 18.10 -20.89 7.61
CA GLN A 124 19.10 -19.94 8.08
C GLN A 124 20.04 -20.55 9.13
N SER A 125 21.26 -20.03 9.19
CA SER A 125 22.26 -20.41 10.21
C SER A 125 22.09 -19.65 11.53
N SER A 126 21.12 -18.76 11.64
CA SER A 126 20.84 -18.02 12.86
C SER A 126 19.32 -17.96 13.11
N LEU A 127 18.91 -18.09 14.37
CA LEU A 127 17.53 -18.00 14.82
C LEU A 127 17.35 -16.71 15.63
N THR A 128 17.02 -15.61 14.96
CA THR A 128 16.78 -14.32 15.64
C THR A 128 15.52 -13.68 15.13
N MET A 129 14.71 -13.09 16.03
CA MET A 129 13.51 -12.33 15.66
C MET A 129 13.84 -11.14 14.76
N THR A 130 15.00 -10.52 14.96
CA THR A 130 15.45 -9.41 14.10
C THR A 130 15.56 -9.87 12.65
N LYS A 131 16.19 -11.02 12.38
CA LYS A 131 16.32 -11.57 11.02
C LYS A 131 14.94 -11.90 10.45
N ILE A 132 14.07 -12.57 11.20
CA ILE A 132 12.72 -12.94 10.78
C ILE A 132 11.92 -11.68 10.41
N ASN A 133 11.91 -10.67 11.27
CA ASN A 133 11.17 -9.43 11.04
C ASN A 133 11.69 -8.62 9.84
N THR A 134 12.98 -8.76 9.49
CA THR A 134 13.56 -8.04 8.34
C THR A 134 13.36 -8.75 7.02
N MET A 135 13.10 -10.06 7.03
CA MET A 135 12.94 -10.83 5.80
C MET A 135 11.49 -11.04 5.38
N ILE A 136 10.53 -10.84 6.29
CA ILE A 136 9.10 -11.02 6.02
C ILE A 136 8.45 -9.66 5.87
N GLY A 137 7.78 -9.47 4.76
CA GLY A 137 7.01 -8.27 4.44
C GLY A 137 5.67 -8.61 3.81
N ALA A 138 4.95 -7.59 3.35
CA ALA A 138 3.71 -7.78 2.62
C ALA A 138 3.44 -6.63 1.65
N THR A 139 2.63 -6.91 0.63
CA THR A 139 2.17 -5.93 -0.35
C THR A 139 0.66 -5.97 -0.49
N SER A 140 0.05 -4.80 -0.63
CA SER A 140 -1.36 -4.62 -0.97
C SER A 140 -1.50 -4.07 -2.39
N SER A 141 -2.56 -4.46 -3.07
CA SER A 141 -2.90 -3.89 -4.39
C SER A 141 -3.39 -2.44 -4.28
N VAL A 142 -3.75 -1.97 -3.07
CA VAL A 142 -4.22 -0.60 -2.80
C VAL A 142 -3.12 0.25 -2.18
N ASP A 143 -2.45 -0.28 -1.14
CA ASP A 143 -1.53 0.51 -0.31
C ASP A 143 -0.05 0.32 -0.70
N GLY A 144 0.25 -0.57 -1.66
CA GLY A 144 1.63 -0.88 -2.04
C GLY A 144 2.36 -1.69 -0.97
N ASN A 145 3.53 -1.22 -0.53
CA ASN A 145 4.29 -1.87 0.56
C ASN A 145 3.60 -1.62 1.91
N ILE A 146 3.31 -2.72 2.62
CA ILE A 146 2.69 -2.72 3.96
C ILE A 146 3.46 -3.60 4.95
N ASP A 147 4.79 -3.67 4.82
CA ASP A 147 5.66 -4.46 5.71
C ASP A 147 5.43 -4.12 7.19
N GLY A 148 5.17 -2.84 7.50
CA GLY A 148 4.89 -2.37 8.85
C GLY A 148 3.59 -2.91 9.48
N ASN A 149 2.69 -3.47 8.68
CA ASN A 149 1.42 -4.04 9.14
C ASN A 149 1.51 -5.55 9.39
N VAL A 150 2.67 -6.19 9.13
CA VAL A 150 2.83 -7.63 9.33
C VAL A 150 2.98 -7.96 10.80
N GLU A 151 2.08 -8.77 11.31
CA GLU A 151 2.18 -9.38 12.64
C GLU A 151 2.73 -10.80 12.51
N ILE A 152 3.77 -11.13 13.31
CA ILE A 152 4.41 -12.44 13.33
C ILE A 152 4.26 -13.05 14.70
N LYS A 153 3.58 -14.19 14.78
CA LYS A 153 3.52 -15.03 15.98
C LYS A 153 4.37 -16.26 15.78
N THR A 154 5.28 -16.53 16.72
CA THR A 154 6.14 -17.72 16.67
C THR A 154 5.56 -18.86 17.46
N GLY A 155 5.60 -20.05 16.90
CA GLY A 155 5.30 -21.28 17.63
C GLY A 155 6.48 -21.80 18.44
N THR A 156 6.35 -23.02 18.96
CA THR A 156 7.43 -23.68 19.70
C THR A 156 8.52 -24.13 18.74
N TYR A 157 9.78 -23.78 19.08
CA TYR A 157 10.94 -24.28 18.37
C TYR A 157 11.18 -25.76 18.73
N GLU A 158 11.15 -26.64 17.73
CA GLU A 158 11.35 -28.09 17.85
C GLU A 158 11.98 -28.63 16.57
N ASP A 159 12.90 -29.59 16.69
CA ASP A 159 13.55 -30.26 15.55
C ASP A 159 14.12 -29.27 14.51
N HIS A 160 14.83 -28.26 14.95
CA HIS A 160 15.38 -27.21 14.09
C HIS A 160 14.35 -26.38 13.31
N LYS A 161 13.08 -26.43 13.68
CA LYS A 161 11.96 -25.74 13.03
C LYS A 161 11.23 -24.81 13.99
N MET A 162 10.85 -23.66 13.50
CA MET A 162 10.03 -22.71 14.23
C MET A 162 8.83 -22.29 13.35
N PRO A 163 7.62 -22.65 13.74
CA PRO A 163 6.42 -22.16 13.06
C PRO A 163 6.28 -20.65 13.19
N LEU A 164 5.88 -20.01 12.10
CA LEU A 164 5.58 -18.59 12.01
C LEU A 164 4.14 -18.44 11.52
N ASP A 165 3.27 -17.87 12.33
CA ASP A 165 1.91 -17.49 11.93
C ASP A 165 1.89 -16.00 11.63
N LEU A 166 1.64 -15.68 10.38
CA LEU A 166 1.67 -14.35 9.82
C LEU A 166 0.25 -13.82 9.62
N THR A 167 0.02 -12.59 10.00
CA THR A 167 -1.22 -11.85 9.75
C THR A 167 -0.88 -10.49 9.19
N VAL A 168 -1.63 -10.02 8.20
CA VAL A 168 -1.50 -8.67 7.65
C VAL A 168 -2.85 -8.16 7.19
N SER A 169 -3.14 -6.88 7.42
CA SER A 169 -4.31 -6.19 6.89
C SER A 169 -3.93 -4.92 6.14
N ASP A 170 -4.70 -4.61 5.10
CA ASP A 170 -4.56 -3.37 4.33
C ASP A 170 -5.63 -2.32 4.71
N SER A 171 -5.60 -1.14 4.09
CA SER A 171 -6.54 -0.05 4.36
C SER A 171 -7.99 -0.37 3.97
N THR A 172 -8.23 -1.46 3.23
CA THR A 172 -9.58 -1.92 2.94
C THR A 172 -10.21 -2.69 4.10
N GLY A 173 -9.42 -3.03 5.12
CA GLY A 173 -9.81 -3.91 6.22
C GLY A 173 -9.74 -5.40 5.86
N THR A 174 -9.22 -5.75 4.68
CA THR A 174 -9.02 -7.14 4.30
C THR A 174 -7.79 -7.70 4.99
N GLU A 175 -7.95 -8.85 5.62
CA GLU A 175 -6.90 -9.56 6.34
C GLU A 175 -6.45 -10.80 5.56
N SER A 176 -5.15 -11.06 5.55
CA SER A 176 -4.53 -12.26 5.01
C SER A 176 -3.73 -12.99 6.08
N HIS A 177 -3.74 -14.31 6.01
CA HIS A 177 -3.02 -15.20 6.94
C HIS A 177 -2.12 -16.16 6.16
N LEU A 178 -0.97 -16.49 6.73
CA LEU A 178 -0.04 -17.47 6.18
C LEU A 178 0.77 -18.11 7.31
N SER A 179 0.90 -19.43 7.32
CA SER A 179 1.75 -20.15 8.27
C SER A 179 2.98 -20.68 7.54
N LEU A 180 4.18 -20.27 7.95
CA LEU A 180 5.46 -20.68 7.39
C LEU A 180 6.27 -21.46 8.42
N ILE A 181 7.26 -22.22 7.95
CA ILE A 181 8.25 -22.87 8.81
C ILE A 181 9.62 -22.24 8.56
N TYR A 182 10.15 -21.57 9.58
CA TYR A 182 11.54 -21.13 9.61
C TYR A 182 12.42 -22.27 10.09
N GLU A 183 13.47 -22.60 9.35
CA GLU A 183 14.36 -23.70 9.63
C GLU A 183 15.76 -23.19 10.03
N TYR A 184 16.32 -23.81 11.07
CA TYR A 184 17.69 -23.57 11.48
C TYR A 184 18.61 -24.69 10.97
N ASP A 185 19.67 -24.31 10.26
CA ASP A 185 20.70 -25.22 9.78
C ASP A 185 22.07 -24.64 10.14
N ASN A 186 22.81 -25.34 11.00
CA ASN A 186 24.14 -24.92 11.45
C ASN A 186 25.26 -25.38 10.53
N THR A 187 24.96 -25.91 9.36
CA THR A 187 25.93 -26.28 8.34
C THR A 187 26.66 -25.03 7.85
N SER A 188 27.99 -25.08 7.81
CA SER A 188 28.80 -24.03 7.22
C SER A 188 28.84 -24.22 5.70
N TYR A 189 28.01 -23.51 5.00
CA TYR A 189 28.01 -23.45 3.55
C TYR A 189 29.12 -22.53 3.04
N THR A 190 29.72 -22.88 1.88
CA THR A 190 30.84 -22.14 1.27
C THR A 190 30.38 -21.17 0.19
N SER A 191 29.07 -21.24 -0.17
CA SER A 191 28.44 -20.42 -1.18
C SER A 191 26.94 -20.21 -0.85
N ASP A 192 26.32 -19.26 -1.51
CA ASP A 192 24.90 -18.90 -1.34
C ASP A 192 24.17 -19.04 -2.67
N ILE A 193 22.98 -19.67 -2.67
CA ILE A 193 22.04 -19.65 -3.79
C ILE A 193 21.04 -18.52 -3.52
N VAL A 194 21.04 -17.52 -4.40
CA VAL A 194 20.13 -16.38 -4.35
C VAL A 194 18.94 -16.64 -5.28
N LEU A 195 17.76 -16.45 -4.78
CA LEU A 195 16.52 -16.62 -5.54
C LEU A 195 15.85 -15.27 -5.83
N LYS A 196 15.19 -15.17 -6.96
CA LYS A 196 14.32 -13.99 -7.29
C LYS A 196 13.15 -13.85 -6.31
N LYS A 197 12.64 -15.01 -5.83
CA LYS A 197 11.53 -15.07 -4.86
C LYS A 197 11.71 -16.25 -3.92
N TYR A 198 11.56 -16.01 -2.62
CA TYR A 198 11.53 -17.07 -1.60
C TYR A 198 10.12 -17.48 -1.19
N LEU A 199 9.10 -16.71 -1.61
CA LEU A 199 7.68 -17.05 -1.48
C LEU A 199 7.02 -16.87 -2.85
N ILE A 200 6.53 -17.98 -3.42
CA ILE A 200 6.08 -18.06 -4.82
C ILE A 200 4.59 -18.40 -4.81
N TYR A 201 3.74 -17.47 -5.26
CA TYR A 201 2.30 -17.71 -5.37
C TYR A 201 1.94 -18.19 -6.77
N VAL A 202 1.22 -19.31 -6.84
CA VAL A 202 0.66 -19.84 -8.07
C VAL A 202 -0.82 -20.17 -7.89
N LYS A 203 -1.57 -20.13 -8.97
CA LYS A 203 -2.95 -20.63 -8.98
C LYS A 203 -2.94 -22.15 -9.14
N ALA A 204 -3.88 -22.85 -8.52
CA ALA A 204 -4.06 -24.28 -8.73
C ALA A 204 -4.15 -24.62 -10.24
N GLY A 205 -3.44 -25.67 -10.64
CA GLY A 205 -3.27 -26.07 -12.04
C GLY A 205 -2.26 -25.24 -12.85
N LYS A 206 -1.46 -24.38 -12.20
CA LYS A 206 -0.40 -23.59 -12.84
C LYS A 206 0.94 -23.88 -12.17
N GLU A 207 1.92 -24.25 -12.98
CA GLU A 207 3.28 -24.50 -12.50
C GLU A 207 4.08 -23.19 -12.36
N ALA A 208 4.98 -23.14 -11.38
CA ALA A 208 6.02 -22.13 -11.29
C ALA A 208 7.27 -22.63 -12.02
N ASP A 209 7.96 -21.72 -12.70
CA ASP A 209 9.29 -21.98 -13.22
C ASP A 209 10.28 -21.82 -12.07
N LEU A 210 10.65 -22.96 -11.45
CA LEU A 210 11.57 -22.98 -10.31
C LEU A 210 13.02 -22.80 -10.73
N GLU A 211 13.37 -23.20 -11.94
CA GLU A 211 14.68 -23.02 -12.53
C GLU A 211 14.92 -21.54 -12.85
N ASP A 212 13.99 -20.87 -13.50
CA ASP A 212 14.07 -19.41 -13.74
C ASP A 212 14.02 -18.59 -12.44
N ASN A 213 13.57 -19.17 -11.32
CA ASN A 213 13.58 -18.48 -10.03
C ASN A 213 14.98 -18.36 -9.41
N ILE A 214 15.99 -19.05 -9.92
CA ILE A 214 17.39 -18.87 -9.50
C ILE A 214 17.87 -17.54 -10.07
N ASP A 215 18.38 -16.66 -9.19
CA ASP A 215 18.95 -15.37 -9.59
C ASP A 215 20.47 -15.51 -9.80
N SER A 216 21.17 -16.03 -8.79
CA SER A 216 22.62 -16.22 -8.85
C SER A 216 23.13 -17.26 -7.85
N VAL A 217 24.38 -17.72 -8.04
CA VAL A 217 25.14 -18.46 -7.04
C VAL A 217 26.36 -17.62 -6.67
N MET A 218 26.51 -17.32 -5.38
CA MET A 218 27.52 -16.43 -4.84
C MET A 218 28.57 -17.22 -4.04
N VAL A 219 29.86 -16.96 -4.30
CA VAL A 219 30.98 -17.44 -3.47
C VAL A 219 31.68 -16.21 -2.88
N GLY A 220 31.45 -15.96 -1.60
CA GLY A 220 31.80 -14.67 -0.99
C GLY A 220 31.03 -13.53 -1.64
N ASN A 221 31.76 -12.59 -2.25
CA ASN A 221 31.15 -11.42 -2.92
C ASN A 221 31.14 -11.54 -4.46
N SER A 222 31.43 -12.70 -5.00
CA SER A 222 31.55 -12.93 -6.45
C SER A 222 30.48 -13.90 -6.94
N GLU A 223 29.84 -13.55 -8.04
CA GLU A 223 28.89 -14.41 -8.74
C GLU A 223 29.62 -15.47 -9.56
N TYR A 224 29.14 -16.70 -9.50
CA TYR A 224 29.68 -17.85 -10.23
C TYR A 224 28.62 -18.45 -11.13
N VAL A 225 28.57 -17.99 -12.37
CA VAL A 225 27.57 -18.41 -13.36
C VAL A 225 27.64 -19.91 -13.65
N ASP A 226 28.82 -20.49 -13.72
CA ASP A 226 29.01 -21.92 -13.99
C ASP A 226 28.37 -22.81 -12.90
N LEU A 227 28.18 -22.29 -11.67
CA LEU A 227 27.55 -23.05 -10.59
C LEU A 227 26.03 -23.09 -10.71
N MET A 228 25.42 -22.25 -11.54
CA MET A 228 23.97 -22.26 -11.72
C MET A 228 23.46 -23.57 -12.33
N ASP A 229 24.24 -24.17 -13.24
CA ASP A 229 23.91 -25.46 -13.86
C ASP A 229 24.04 -26.65 -12.88
N HIS A 230 24.68 -26.43 -11.72
CA HIS A 230 24.86 -27.41 -10.64
C HIS A 230 23.80 -27.27 -9.53
N VAL A 231 22.83 -26.40 -9.68
CA VAL A 231 21.77 -26.26 -8.68
C VAL A 231 20.74 -27.35 -8.84
N VAL A 232 20.60 -28.16 -7.81
CA VAL A 232 19.60 -29.22 -7.71
C VAL A 232 18.38 -28.71 -6.96
N ILE A 233 17.18 -28.88 -7.56
CA ILE A 233 15.91 -28.45 -6.98
C ILE A 233 15.17 -29.67 -6.44
N LYS A 234 14.96 -29.73 -5.11
CA LYS A 234 14.15 -30.73 -4.45
C LYS A 234 12.74 -30.19 -4.21
N ARG A 235 11.77 -30.72 -4.94
CA ARG A 235 10.37 -30.23 -4.97
C ARG A 235 9.48 -30.85 -3.87
N GLY A 236 10.04 -31.83 -3.09
CA GLY A 236 9.26 -32.51 -2.04
C GLY A 236 7.99 -33.17 -2.58
N ASP A 237 6.88 -32.86 -1.92
CA ASP A 237 5.53 -33.30 -2.24
C ASP A 237 4.72 -32.24 -3.01
N LEU A 238 5.39 -31.30 -3.66
CA LEU A 238 4.74 -30.23 -4.44
C LEU A 238 3.75 -30.80 -5.46
N ASP A 239 2.49 -30.42 -5.27
CA ASP A 239 1.38 -30.73 -6.18
C ASP A 239 0.70 -29.41 -6.56
N TYR A 240 0.82 -29.02 -7.82
CA TYR A 240 0.25 -27.77 -8.31
C TYR A 240 -1.27 -27.80 -8.46
N ASP A 241 -1.90 -28.98 -8.42
CA ASP A 241 -3.36 -29.11 -8.49
C ASP A 241 -4.03 -28.99 -7.12
N VAL A 242 -3.26 -29.12 -6.04
CA VAL A 242 -3.75 -29.10 -4.66
C VAL A 242 -3.36 -27.80 -3.96
N PRO A 243 -4.32 -26.97 -3.52
CA PRO A 243 -4.00 -25.79 -2.71
C PRO A 243 -3.25 -26.16 -1.43
N GLY A 244 -2.15 -25.46 -1.16
CA GLY A 244 -1.31 -25.75 -0.01
C GLY A 244 0.00 -24.95 0.00
N LEU A 245 0.84 -25.26 0.99
CA LEU A 245 2.18 -24.72 1.14
C LEU A 245 3.19 -25.83 0.93
N TYR A 246 4.14 -25.62 0.05
CA TYR A 246 5.11 -26.62 -0.36
C TYR A 246 6.53 -26.08 -0.22
N ASP A 247 7.33 -26.77 0.59
CA ASP A 247 8.75 -26.44 0.81
C ASP A 247 9.60 -26.90 -0.38
N ILE A 248 10.35 -25.99 -0.94
CA ILE A 248 11.26 -26.25 -2.05
C ILE A 248 12.71 -25.95 -1.59
N TYR A 249 13.58 -26.91 -1.78
CA TYR A 249 14.98 -26.76 -1.44
C TYR A 249 15.85 -26.71 -2.70
N TYR A 250 16.74 -25.75 -2.72
CA TYR A 250 17.80 -25.60 -3.72
C TYR A 250 19.13 -25.93 -3.06
N SER A 251 19.95 -26.73 -3.69
CA SER A 251 21.30 -27.08 -3.19
C SER A 251 22.25 -27.28 -4.35
N LEU A 252 23.53 -27.05 -4.13
CA LEU A 252 24.54 -27.49 -5.11
C LEU A 252 24.66 -29.01 -5.09
N ASP A 253 24.98 -29.61 -6.25
CA ASP A 253 25.30 -31.04 -6.36
C ASP A 253 26.70 -31.37 -5.82
N ASP A 254 27.02 -32.67 -5.72
CA ASP A 254 28.27 -33.16 -5.20
C ASP A 254 29.45 -33.09 -6.21
N GLU A 255 29.18 -32.61 -7.43
CA GLU A 255 30.22 -32.45 -8.47
C GLU A 255 31.03 -31.18 -8.30
N THR A 256 30.54 -30.24 -7.49
CA THR A 256 31.23 -28.99 -7.18
C THR A 256 32.09 -29.10 -5.90
N ASN A 257 33.09 -28.23 -5.79
CA ASN A 257 33.84 -28.07 -4.54
C ASN A 257 33.15 -27.10 -3.55
N PHE A 258 31.95 -26.65 -3.87
CA PHE A 258 31.18 -25.70 -3.11
C PHE A 258 29.93 -26.35 -2.52
N THR A 259 29.48 -25.82 -1.41
CA THR A 259 28.23 -26.25 -0.76
C THR A 259 27.33 -25.08 -0.55
N ALA A 260 26.05 -25.23 -0.94
CA ALA A 260 25.02 -24.26 -0.68
C ALA A 260 23.67 -24.97 -0.49
N LYS A 261 22.79 -24.35 0.28
CA LYS A 261 21.39 -24.77 0.42
C LYS A 261 20.53 -23.58 0.78
N CYS A 262 19.42 -23.44 0.09
CA CYS A 262 18.40 -22.48 0.48
C CYS A 262 17.00 -23.07 0.37
N LYS A 263 16.01 -22.43 1.00
CA LYS A 263 14.62 -22.84 1.03
C LYS A 263 13.73 -21.72 0.52
N ALA A 264 12.82 -22.07 -0.38
CA ALA A 264 11.66 -21.26 -0.76
C ALA A 264 10.37 -22.02 -0.46
N VAL A 265 9.24 -21.31 -0.51
CA VAL A 265 7.91 -21.89 -0.35
C VAL A 265 7.05 -21.56 -1.56
N VAL A 266 6.41 -22.59 -2.13
CA VAL A 266 5.35 -22.41 -3.14
C VAL A 266 3.99 -22.44 -2.45
N VAL A 267 3.21 -21.39 -2.68
CA VAL A 267 1.82 -21.25 -2.22
C VAL A 267 0.90 -21.51 -3.40
N VAL A 268 0.25 -22.68 -3.41
CA VAL A 268 -0.78 -23.00 -4.41
C VAL A 268 -2.13 -22.54 -3.86
N GLN A 269 -2.88 -21.69 -4.62
CA GLN A 269 -4.14 -21.07 -4.18
C GLN A 269 -5.19 -20.99 -5.29
#